data_e0b97bb56568c8ad1a4ba4c7636a352f
#
_entry.id   e0b97bb56568c8ad1a4ba4c7636a352f
#
_cell.length_a   1.000
_cell.length_b   1.000
_cell.length_c   1.000
_cell.angle_alpha   90.00
_cell.angle_beta   90.00
_cell.angle_gamma   90.00
#
_symmetry.space_group_name_H-M   'P 1'
#
loop_
_entity.id
_entity.type
_entity.pdbx_description
1 polymer ?
#
loop_
_entity_poly.entity_id
_entity_poly.type
_entity_poly.pdbx_seq_one_letter_code
_entity_poly.pdbx_strand_id
1 'polypeptide(L)'
;MKIHKVLGLMSGTSLDGLDLAYCHIWKKLDRWKFEIKETRAISYDIDMRARLKNSIDLPADELLIFHNTYGSWLGKQAREFIEEKELDVDIISSHGHTTHHQPQQGLTFQIGSGQQLANVSRHKTVCDFRSNDVALGGEGAPLVPIGDLLFFGEYDFCLNLGGIANVSYEYEGKRIAYDIGLANMILNHITQKIGLSYDENGKLARKGSINNDLLEGLNRLEYYKLPFPKSTGYEWFIEKVVPIIDATVDTTENLLHTSVHHICEQVALQIKTKSIKDQSTLFVTGGGALNQFMMELLQSKLAPTVSLVIPSKKLIEYKEALIFALMGILRMEQEINVLKTVTGASKDSSSGVVYLPS
;
A
#
# COMPACT_ATOMS: atom_id res chain seq x y z
N MET A 1 -20.76 23.04 3.91
CA MET A 1 -19.57 22.17 3.80
C MET A 1 -19.81 21.24 2.61
N LYS A 2 -18.93 21.25 1.61
CA LYS A 2 -19.03 20.35 0.45
C LYS A 2 -18.53 18.96 0.89
N ILE A 3 -19.35 17.93 0.69
CA ILE A 3 -18.99 16.54 0.90
C ILE A 3 -18.83 15.91 -0.49
N HIS A 4 -17.66 15.34 -0.75
CA HIS A 4 -17.40 14.58 -1.96
C HIS A 4 -17.73 13.12 -1.69
N LYS A 5 -18.54 12.53 -2.54
CA LYS A 5 -18.98 11.13 -2.47
C LYS A 5 -18.22 10.33 -3.52
N VAL A 6 -17.23 9.58 -3.10
CA VAL A 6 -16.24 8.97 -4.01
C VAL A 6 -16.19 7.48 -3.83
N LEU A 7 -16.16 6.76 -4.93
CA LEU A 7 -15.85 5.33 -4.96
C LEU A 7 -14.37 5.14 -5.35
N GLY A 8 -13.55 4.76 -4.39
CA GLY A 8 -12.15 4.39 -4.61
C GLY A 8 -12.03 2.91 -5.00
N LEU A 9 -11.25 2.64 -6.04
CA LEU A 9 -10.92 1.29 -6.53
C LEU A 9 -9.42 1.04 -6.42
N MET A 10 -9.06 -0.04 -5.74
CA MET A 10 -7.66 -0.47 -5.61
C MET A 10 -7.47 -1.93 -6.01
N SER A 11 -6.55 -2.17 -6.93
CA SER A 11 -6.05 -3.49 -7.29
C SER A 11 -4.55 -3.52 -7.08
N GLY A 12 -4.12 -4.25 -6.06
CA GLY A 12 -2.71 -4.38 -5.69
C GLY A 12 -1.99 -5.49 -6.47
N THR A 13 -0.66 -5.44 -6.46
CA THR A 13 0.20 -6.48 -7.07
C THR A 13 0.20 -7.81 -6.29
N SER A 14 -0.41 -7.86 -5.11
CA SER A 14 -0.69 -9.10 -4.37
C SER A 14 -1.63 -10.05 -5.09
N LEU A 15 -2.42 -9.55 -6.08
CA LEU A 15 -3.39 -10.30 -6.86
C LEU A 15 -4.49 -10.97 -6.01
N ASP A 16 -4.81 -10.40 -4.86
CA ASP A 16 -5.85 -10.92 -3.96
C ASP A 16 -7.25 -10.57 -4.46
N GLY A 17 -7.40 -9.39 -5.06
CA GLY A 17 -8.68 -8.92 -5.56
C GLY A 17 -8.72 -7.42 -5.86
N LEU A 18 -9.95 -6.95 -6.04
CA LEU A 18 -10.30 -5.55 -6.19
C LEU A 18 -10.99 -5.07 -4.91
N ASP A 19 -10.42 -4.03 -4.28
CA ASP A 19 -11.03 -3.36 -3.15
C ASP A 19 -11.80 -2.12 -3.61
N LEU A 20 -13.06 -2.03 -3.20
CA LEU A 20 -13.94 -0.89 -3.39
C LEU A 20 -14.23 -0.24 -2.05
N ALA A 21 -14.01 1.07 -1.96
CA ALA A 21 -14.36 1.86 -0.79
C ALA A 21 -15.18 3.09 -1.19
N TYR A 22 -16.45 3.10 -0.80
CA TYR A 22 -17.29 4.28 -0.94
C TYR A 22 -17.06 5.21 0.25
N CYS A 23 -16.56 6.39 -0.04
CA CYS A 23 -16.08 7.34 0.94
C CYS A 23 -16.81 8.68 0.83
N HIS A 24 -17.18 9.24 1.97
CA HIS A 24 -17.49 10.64 2.11
C HIS A 24 -16.23 11.36 2.56
N ILE A 25 -15.80 12.38 1.80
CA ILE A 25 -14.57 13.13 2.05
C ILE A 25 -14.89 14.63 2.00
N TRP A 26 -14.41 15.37 3.01
CA TRP A 26 -14.68 16.82 3.12
C TRP A 26 -13.56 17.56 3.80
N LYS A 27 -13.51 18.89 3.64
CA LYS A 27 -12.65 19.77 4.43
C LYS A 27 -13.41 20.34 5.64
N LYS A 28 -12.80 20.30 6.81
CA LYS A 28 -13.25 20.96 8.03
C LYS A 28 -12.06 21.71 8.64
N LEU A 29 -12.16 23.04 8.76
CA LEU A 29 -11.06 23.90 9.26
C LEU A 29 -9.74 23.59 8.53
N ASP A 30 -9.79 23.62 7.21
CA ASP A 30 -8.68 23.36 6.27
C ASP A 30 -8.01 21.95 6.41
N ARG A 31 -8.61 21.05 7.16
CA ARG A 31 -8.17 19.65 7.27
C ARG A 31 -9.11 18.74 6.51
N TRP A 32 -8.55 17.86 5.72
CA TRP A 32 -9.29 16.78 5.10
C TRP A 32 -9.77 15.77 6.14
N LYS A 33 -11.03 15.39 6.03
CA LYS A 33 -11.70 14.38 6.86
C LYS A 33 -12.39 13.38 5.95
N PHE A 34 -12.60 12.20 6.45
CA PHE A 34 -13.25 11.12 5.70
C PHE A 34 -14.15 10.27 6.58
N GLU A 35 -15.05 9.56 5.92
CA GLU A 35 -15.81 8.44 6.47
C GLU A 35 -15.94 7.39 5.38
N ILE A 36 -15.46 6.16 5.66
CA ILE A 36 -15.69 5.00 4.78
C ILE A 36 -17.10 4.49 5.09
N LYS A 37 -18.03 4.70 4.19
CA LYS A 37 -19.45 4.31 4.34
C LYS A 37 -19.63 2.83 4.02
N GLU A 38 -19.33 2.42 2.81
CA GLU A 38 -19.50 1.06 2.32
C GLU A 38 -18.21 0.54 1.71
N THR A 39 -17.99 -0.76 1.82
CA THR A 39 -16.81 -1.42 1.25
C THR A 39 -17.17 -2.77 0.64
N ARG A 40 -16.37 -3.18 -0.35
CA ARG A 40 -16.46 -4.52 -0.94
C ARG A 40 -15.07 -4.96 -1.38
N ALA A 41 -14.67 -6.17 -1.02
CA ALA A 41 -13.54 -6.87 -1.60
C ALA A 41 -14.07 -7.90 -2.61
N ILE A 42 -13.53 -7.92 -3.81
CA ILE A 42 -13.89 -8.84 -4.89
C ILE A 42 -12.67 -9.67 -5.23
N SER A 43 -12.64 -10.92 -4.83
CA SER A 43 -11.56 -11.84 -5.16
C SER A 43 -11.49 -12.08 -6.66
N TYR A 44 -10.28 -12.10 -7.22
CA TYR A 44 -10.09 -12.54 -8.59
C TYR A 44 -10.30 -14.04 -8.71
N ASP A 45 -11.03 -14.47 -9.74
CA ASP A 45 -11.03 -15.87 -10.14
C ASP A 45 -9.66 -16.29 -10.69
N ILE A 46 -9.51 -17.59 -10.93
CA ILE A 46 -8.24 -18.17 -11.37
C ILE A 46 -7.77 -17.56 -12.69
N ASP A 47 -8.71 -17.35 -13.62
CA ASP A 47 -8.41 -16.84 -14.95
C ASP A 47 -7.99 -15.36 -14.91
N MET A 48 -8.73 -14.52 -14.18
CA MET A 48 -8.38 -13.10 -14.01
C MET A 48 -7.04 -12.95 -13.32
N ARG A 49 -6.80 -13.72 -12.23
CA ARG A 49 -5.51 -13.72 -11.53
C ARG A 49 -4.35 -14.09 -12.44
N ALA A 50 -4.52 -15.14 -13.24
CA ALA A 50 -3.51 -15.58 -14.20
C ALA A 50 -3.25 -14.51 -15.27
N ARG A 51 -4.30 -13.90 -15.82
CA ARG A 51 -4.18 -12.83 -16.83
C ARG A 51 -3.50 -11.58 -16.27
N LEU A 52 -3.84 -11.15 -15.07
CA LEU A 52 -3.18 -10.01 -14.40
C LEU A 52 -1.70 -10.30 -14.14
N LYS A 53 -1.39 -11.49 -13.61
CA LYS A 53 -0.02 -11.91 -13.33
C LYS A 53 0.87 -11.92 -14.57
N ASN A 54 0.33 -12.46 -15.68
CA ASN A 54 1.09 -12.63 -16.93
C ASN A 54 0.95 -11.42 -17.86
N SER A 55 0.26 -10.35 -17.44
CA SER A 55 0.05 -9.17 -18.27
C SER A 55 1.34 -8.47 -18.70
N ILE A 56 2.40 -8.61 -17.92
CA ILE A 56 3.73 -8.05 -18.21
C ILE A 56 4.38 -8.68 -19.44
N ASP A 57 4.04 -9.91 -19.79
CA ASP A 57 4.61 -10.68 -20.89
C ASP A 57 3.75 -10.63 -22.16
N LEU A 58 2.61 -9.93 -22.14
CA LEU A 58 1.71 -9.86 -23.28
C LEU A 58 2.29 -8.99 -24.41
N PRO A 59 2.07 -9.39 -25.69
CA PRO A 59 2.28 -8.51 -26.83
C PRO A 59 1.52 -7.19 -26.68
N ALA A 60 2.03 -6.11 -27.27
CA ALA A 60 1.50 -4.77 -27.03
C ALA A 60 0.01 -4.62 -27.37
N ASP A 61 -0.44 -5.21 -28.47
CA ASP A 61 -1.85 -5.22 -28.89
C ASP A 61 -2.75 -6.03 -27.93
N GLU A 62 -2.29 -7.20 -27.50
CA GLU A 62 -3.01 -8.01 -26.51
C GLU A 62 -3.09 -7.30 -25.14
N LEU A 63 -2.00 -6.63 -24.72
CA LEU A 63 -1.99 -5.84 -23.50
C LEU A 63 -3.00 -4.69 -23.58
N LEU A 64 -3.08 -3.97 -24.70
CA LEU A 64 -4.03 -2.88 -24.90
C LEU A 64 -5.48 -3.38 -24.97
N ILE A 65 -5.73 -4.54 -25.57
CA ILE A 65 -7.05 -5.20 -25.54
C ILE A 65 -7.40 -5.59 -24.09
N PHE A 66 -6.45 -6.13 -23.35
CA PHE A 66 -6.68 -6.48 -21.94
C PHE A 66 -6.87 -5.23 -21.06
N HIS A 67 -6.14 -4.15 -21.30
CA HIS A 67 -6.37 -2.86 -20.65
C HIS A 67 -7.83 -2.40 -20.80
N ASN A 68 -8.41 -2.51 -21.99
CA ASN A 68 -9.80 -2.16 -22.25
C ASN A 68 -10.79 -3.13 -21.58
N THR A 69 -10.56 -4.43 -21.71
CA THR A 69 -11.42 -5.45 -21.09
C THR A 69 -11.41 -5.37 -19.56
N TYR A 70 -10.25 -5.14 -18.97
CA TYR A 70 -10.13 -4.97 -17.52
C TYR A 70 -10.80 -3.66 -17.06
N GLY A 71 -10.67 -2.58 -17.82
CA GLY A 71 -11.40 -1.34 -17.57
C GLY A 71 -12.92 -1.52 -17.59
N SER A 72 -13.44 -2.28 -18.55
CA SER A 72 -14.87 -2.64 -18.60
C SER A 72 -15.30 -3.51 -17.41
N TRP A 73 -14.45 -4.47 -16.99
CA TRP A 73 -14.70 -5.30 -15.81
C TRP A 73 -14.75 -4.46 -14.54
N LEU A 74 -13.79 -3.54 -14.34
CA LEU A 74 -13.79 -2.57 -13.22
C LEU A 74 -15.07 -1.74 -13.20
N GLY A 75 -15.49 -1.24 -14.38
CA GLY A 75 -16.73 -0.47 -14.53
C GLY A 75 -17.98 -1.27 -14.16
N LYS A 76 -18.04 -2.55 -14.52
CA LYS A 76 -19.11 -3.46 -14.14
C LYS A 76 -19.16 -3.67 -12.62
N GLN A 77 -18.02 -3.97 -12.00
CA GLN A 77 -17.94 -4.17 -10.55
C GLN A 77 -18.34 -2.90 -9.77
N ALA A 78 -17.88 -1.74 -10.23
CA ALA A 78 -18.26 -0.46 -9.63
C ALA A 78 -19.75 -0.19 -9.76
N ARG A 79 -20.32 -0.39 -10.96
CA ARG A 79 -21.75 -0.19 -11.22
C ARG A 79 -22.62 -1.11 -10.39
N GLU A 80 -22.34 -2.42 -10.36
CA GLU A 80 -23.06 -3.40 -9.54
C GLU A 80 -23.04 -3.02 -8.05
N PHE A 81 -21.90 -2.56 -7.55
CA PHE A 81 -21.80 -2.12 -6.16
C PHE A 81 -22.61 -0.86 -5.87
N ILE A 82 -22.58 0.12 -6.78
CA ILE A 82 -23.36 1.36 -6.67
C ILE A 82 -24.85 1.08 -6.69
N GLU A 83 -25.32 0.28 -7.65
CA GLU A 83 -26.74 -0.06 -7.82
C GLU A 83 -27.27 -0.91 -6.64
N GLU A 84 -26.52 -1.94 -6.20
CA GLU A 84 -26.92 -2.82 -5.09
C GLU A 84 -27.04 -2.05 -3.75
N LYS A 85 -26.15 -1.10 -3.52
CA LYS A 85 -26.11 -0.32 -2.28
C LYS A 85 -26.81 1.03 -2.39
N GLU A 86 -27.44 1.32 -3.53
CA GLU A 86 -28.13 2.59 -3.80
C GLU A 86 -27.25 3.81 -3.50
N LEU A 87 -25.98 3.76 -3.92
CA LEU A 87 -25.00 4.81 -3.60
C LEU A 87 -25.12 6.02 -4.52
N ASP A 88 -25.02 7.20 -3.94
CA ASP A 88 -24.92 8.47 -4.68
C ASP A 88 -23.44 8.85 -4.82
N VAL A 89 -22.86 8.62 -6.01
CA VAL A 89 -21.43 8.74 -6.28
C VAL A 89 -21.14 9.90 -7.22
N ASP A 90 -20.32 10.85 -6.78
CA ASP A 90 -19.89 12.00 -7.61
C ASP A 90 -18.82 11.61 -8.65
N ILE A 91 -17.86 10.77 -8.22
CA ILE A 91 -16.74 10.29 -9.05
C ILE A 91 -16.30 8.88 -8.64
N ILE A 92 -15.74 8.16 -9.58
CA ILE A 92 -14.95 6.96 -9.34
C ILE A 92 -13.47 7.31 -9.47
N SER A 93 -12.65 6.82 -8.55
CA SER A 93 -11.20 7.00 -8.57
C SER A 93 -10.51 5.66 -8.54
N SER A 94 -9.78 5.31 -9.62
CA SER A 94 -9.21 3.97 -9.79
C SER A 94 -7.69 4.00 -9.93
N HIS A 95 -7.01 3.20 -9.12
CA HIS A 95 -5.59 2.92 -9.30
C HIS A 95 -5.30 2.15 -10.59
N GLY A 96 -6.23 1.30 -11.04
CA GLY A 96 -5.95 0.27 -12.02
C GLY A 96 -5.11 -0.86 -11.44
N HIS A 97 -4.45 -1.67 -12.31
CA HIS A 97 -3.52 -2.71 -11.90
C HIS A 97 -2.16 -2.50 -12.57
N THR A 98 -1.09 -2.41 -11.79
CA THR A 98 0.25 -2.13 -12.31
C THR A 98 0.79 -3.34 -13.06
N THR A 99 1.06 -3.15 -14.37
CA THR A 99 1.65 -4.14 -15.24
C THR A 99 3.13 -3.83 -15.51
N HIS A 100 3.42 -2.62 -15.96
CA HIS A 100 4.80 -2.18 -16.18
C HIS A 100 5.14 -1.02 -15.23
N HIS A 101 6.33 -1.09 -14.64
CA HIS A 101 6.84 -0.02 -13.80
C HIS A 101 8.35 0.06 -13.91
N GLN A 102 8.82 0.88 -14.85
CA GLN A 102 10.22 1.10 -15.18
C GLN A 102 10.49 2.61 -15.27
N PRO A 103 10.38 3.35 -14.14
CA PRO A 103 10.44 4.81 -14.12
C PRO A 103 11.76 5.34 -14.68
N GLN A 104 12.87 4.61 -14.50
CA GLN A 104 14.18 4.95 -15.08
C GLN A 104 14.19 4.96 -16.61
N GLN A 105 13.23 4.31 -17.24
CA GLN A 105 12.99 4.32 -18.69
C GLN A 105 11.81 5.23 -19.09
N GLY A 106 11.27 6.00 -18.13
CA GLY A 106 10.09 6.84 -18.33
C GLY A 106 8.80 6.06 -18.50
N LEU A 107 8.75 4.78 -18.08
CA LEU A 107 7.59 3.90 -18.25
C LEU A 107 6.94 3.55 -16.92
N THR A 108 5.65 3.81 -16.86
CA THR A 108 4.74 3.19 -15.89
C THR A 108 3.40 2.95 -16.56
N PHE A 109 2.80 1.79 -16.36
CA PHE A 109 1.52 1.45 -16.98
C PHE A 109 0.65 0.63 -16.04
N GLN A 110 -0.50 1.21 -15.72
CA GLN A 110 -1.55 0.56 -14.97
C GLN A 110 -2.68 0.22 -15.92
N ILE A 111 -2.98 -1.08 -16.08
CA ILE A 111 -4.13 -1.51 -16.89
C ILE A 111 -5.45 -1.21 -16.18
N GLY A 112 -6.50 -1.00 -16.98
CA GLY A 112 -7.82 -0.58 -16.54
C GLY A 112 -8.20 0.75 -17.20
N SER A 113 -8.59 0.69 -18.50
CA SER A 113 -8.95 1.86 -19.30
C SER A 113 -10.00 2.72 -18.60
N GLY A 114 -9.63 3.96 -18.29
CA GLY A 114 -10.50 4.93 -17.64
C GLY A 114 -11.75 5.25 -18.46
N GLN A 115 -11.64 5.28 -19.80
CA GLN A 115 -12.80 5.52 -20.67
C GLN A 115 -13.78 4.36 -20.63
N GLN A 116 -13.28 3.10 -20.65
CA GLN A 116 -14.14 1.92 -20.53
C GLN A 116 -14.80 1.88 -19.15
N LEU A 117 -14.05 2.17 -18.11
CA LEU A 117 -14.58 2.23 -16.74
C LEU A 117 -15.67 3.30 -16.63
N ALA A 118 -15.43 4.52 -17.15
CA ALA A 118 -16.40 5.60 -17.11
C ALA A 118 -17.70 5.24 -17.86
N ASN A 119 -17.59 4.71 -19.07
CA ASN A 119 -18.74 4.36 -19.90
C ASN A 119 -19.57 3.23 -19.29
N VAL A 120 -18.93 2.17 -18.78
CA VAL A 120 -19.63 1.01 -18.21
C VAL A 120 -20.25 1.34 -16.85
N SER A 121 -19.54 2.08 -16.00
CA SER A 121 -20.07 2.51 -14.69
C SER A 121 -21.09 3.65 -14.81
N ARG A 122 -21.07 4.40 -15.90
CA ARG A 122 -21.84 5.65 -16.12
C ARG A 122 -21.47 6.76 -15.15
N HIS A 123 -20.24 6.74 -14.66
CA HIS A 123 -19.74 7.75 -13.73
C HIS A 123 -18.45 8.36 -14.23
N LYS A 124 -18.27 9.66 -13.93
CA LYS A 124 -16.98 10.31 -14.11
C LYS A 124 -15.89 9.54 -13.38
N THR A 125 -14.77 9.31 -14.06
CA THR A 125 -13.68 8.49 -13.54
C THR A 125 -12.37 9.28 -13.56
N VAL A 126 -11.58 9.11 -12.50
CA VAL A 126 -10.18 9.58 -12.44
C VAL A 126 -9.28 8.36 -12.28
N CYS A 127 -8.28 8.24 -13.14
CA CYS A 127 -7.27 7.18 -13.05
C CYS A 127 -5.93 7.65 -13.64
N ASP A 128 -4.93 6.78 -13.74
CA ASP A 128 -3.58 7.10 -14.22
C ASP A 128 -2.87 8.16 -13.37
N PHE A 129 -2.67 7.85 -12.11
CA PHE A 129 -2.04 8.76 -11.15
C PHE A 129 -0.50 8.76 -11.20
N ARG A 130 0.13 7.82 -11.92
CA ARG A 130 1.58 7.63 -11.89
C ARG A 130 2.32 8.23 -13.08
N SER A 131 1.70 8.23 -14.26
CA SER A 131 2.36 8.63 -15.51
C SER A 131 2.89 10.06 -15.49
N ASN A 132 2.15 11.00 -14.90
CA ASN A 132 2.58 12.39 -14.81
C ASN A 132 3.82 12.55 -13.90
N ASP A 133 3.89 11.83 -12.79
CA ASP A 133 5.04 11.87 -11.89
C ASP A 133 6.30 11.30 -12.56
N VAL A 134 6.17 10.16 -13.26
CA VAL A 134 7.26 9.58 -14.04
C VAL A 134 7.73 10.51 -15.16
N ALA A 135 6.79 11.18 -15.84
CA ALA A 135 7.12 12.19 -16.86
C ALA A 135 7.85 13.42 -16.27
N LEU A 136 7.69 13.69 -14.98
CA LEU A 136 8.41 14.72 -14.23
C LEU A 136 9.75 14.21 -13.65
N GLY A 137 10.17 13.00 -14.01
CA GLY A 137 11.41 12.39 -13.54
C GLY A 137 11.30 11.72 -12.17
N GLY A 138 10.08 11.53 -11.64
CA GLY A 138 9.83 10.82 -10.39
C GLY A 138 9.71 9.31 -10.59
N GLU A 139 9.75 8.59 -9.46
CA GLU A 139 9.59 7.13 -9.44
C GLU A 139 8.14 6.67 -9.66
N GLY A 140 7.14 7.57 -9.67
CA GLY A 140 5.73 7.20 -9.78
C GLY A 140 5.17 6.45 -8.56
N ALA A 141 5.98 6.26 -7.53
CA ALA A 141 5.67 5.55 -6.28
C ALA A 141 6.61 6.04 -5.17
N PRO A 142 6.21 5.90 -3.87
CA PRO A 142 4.85 5.59 -3.41
C PRO A 142 3.89 6.79 -3.50
N LEU A 143 2.60 6.54 -3.72
CA LEU A 143 1.57 7.60 -3.79
C LEU A 143 0.78 7.75 -2.46
N VAL A 144 0.73 6.68 -1.67
CA VAL A 144 0.01 6.65 -0.38
C VAL A 144 0.40 7.77 0.61
N PRO A 145 1.67 8.26 0.65
CA PRO A 145 2.07 9.31 1.58
C PRO A 145 1.31 10.63 1.50
N ILE A 146 0.63 10.95 0.38
CA ILE A 146 -0.27 12.11 0.33
C ILE A 146 -1.47 11.92 1.28
N GLY A 147 -2.02 10.72 1.35
CA GLY A 147 -3.09 10.39 2.29
C GLY A 147 -2.59 10.37 3.74
N ASP A 148 -1.37 9.88 3.97
CA ASP A 148 -0.75 9.94 5.29
C ASP A 148 -0.60 11.40 5.76
N LEU A 149 -0.20 12.31 4.87
CA LEU A 149 -0.10 13.73 5.17
C LEU A 149 -1.47 14.36 5.46
N LEU A 150 -2.45 14.12 4.61
CA LEU A 150 -3.72 14.87 4.62
C LEU A 150 -4.76 14.30 5.60
N PHE A 151 -4.80 12.98 5.80
CA PHE A 151 -5.75 12.33 6.71
C PHE A 151 -5.15 11.97 8.07
N PHE A 152 -3.85 11.62 8.10
CA PHE A 152 -3.18 11.06 9.26
C PHE A 152 -1.99 11.92 9.73
N GLY A 153 -1.89 13.17 9.25
CA GLY A 153 -0.82 14.10 9.63
C GLY A 153 -0.82 14.53 11.11
N GLU A 154 -1.80 14.07 11.90
CA GLU A 154 -1.80 14.24 13.35
C GLU A 154 -0.87 13.24 14.06
N TYR A 155 -0.50 12.13 13.40
CA TYR A 155 0.46 11.16 13.90
C TYR A 155 1.88 11.51 13.46
N ASP A 156 2.85 11.29 14.35
CA ASP A 156 4.25 11.59 14.05
C ASP A 156 4.80 10.69 12.95
N PHE A 157 4.40 9.42 12.97
CA PHE A 157 4.81 8.43 11.96
C PHE A 157 3.59 7.66 11.46
N CYS A 158 3.58 7.36 10.17
CA CYS A 158 2.66 6.40 9.55
C CYS A 158 3.46 5.20 9.03
N LEU A 159 3.19 4.02 9.56
CA LEU A 159 3.81 2.75 9.20
C LEU A 159 2.81 1.89 8.44
N ASN A 160 3.20 1.35 7.31
CA ASN A 160 2.46 0.32 6.60
C ASN A 160 3.22 -1.00 6.66
N LEU A 161 2.63 -2.02 7.26
CA LEU A 161 3.16 -3.39 7.34
C LEU A 161 2.46 -4.28 6.30
N GLY A 162 2.80 -4.06 5.03
CA GLY A 162 2.44 -4.93 3.92
C GLY A 162 3.40 -6.10 3.79
N GLY A 163 3.67 -6.55 2.57
CA GLY A 163 4.82 -7.45 2.28
C GLY A 163 6.14 -6.83 2.70
N ILE A 164 6.24 -5.52 2.50
CA ILE A 164 7.32 -4.63 2.89
C ILE A 164 6.81 -3.68 3.99
N ALA A 165 7.64 -3.39 4.97
CA ALA A 165 7.41 -2.36 5.97
C ALA A 165 7.92 -1.02 5.43
N ASN A 166 7.01 -0.07 5.22
CA ASN A 166 7.37 1.28 4.82
C ASN A 166 6.83 2.32 5.80
N VAL A 167 7.56 3.41 5.96
CA VAL A 167 7.24 4.49 6.89
C VAL A 167 7.17 5.81 6.15
N SER A 168 6.23 6.66 6.57
CA SER A 168 6.20 8.06 6.16
C SER A 168 6.04 8.98 7.37
N TYR A 169 6.76 10.09 7.38
CA TYR A 169 6.74 11.08 8.46
C TYR A 169 7.18 12.46 7.95
N GLU A 170 6.97 13.48 8.76
CA GLU A 170 7.45 14.82 8.45
C GLU A 170 8.88 15.00 8.95
N TYR A 171 9.76 15.47 8.09
CA TYR A 171 11.13 15.81 8.39
C TYR A 171 11.49 17.16 7.76
N GLU A 172 11.92 18.12 8.57
CA GLU A 172 12.25 19.49 8.13
C GLU A 172 11.15 20.15 7.28
N GLY A 173 9.89 19.99 7.70
CA GLY A 173 8.73 20.55 7.00
C GLY A 173 8.38 19.87 5.67
N LYS A 174 8.93 18.68 5.41
CA LYS A 174 8.69 17.88 4.21
C LYS A 174 8.20 16.49 4.58
N ARG A 175 7.19 15.99 3.88
CA ARG A 175 6.82 14.57 3.98
C ARG A 175 7.85 13.74 3.26
N ILE A 176 8.40 12.76 3.95
CA ILE A 176 9.30 11.75 3.39
C ILE A 176 8.70 10.36 3.59
N ALA A 177 9.10 9.43 2.73
CA ALA A 177 8.71 8.03 2.85
C ALA A 177 9.82 7.13 2.30
N TYR A 178 9.98 5.94 2.90
CA TYR A 178 10.94 4.92 2.44
C TYR A 178 10.61 3.56 3.02
N ASP A 179 11.19 2.51 2.44
CA ASP A 179 11.04 1.15 2.93
C ASP A 179 12.04 0.89 4.06
N ILE A 180 11.52 0.48 5.22
CA ILE A 180 12.36 0.04 6.34
C ILE A 180 13.00 -1.30 5.99
N GLY A 181 12.22 -2.23 5.43
CA GLY A 181 12.65 -3.55 5.04
C GLY A 181 11.45 -4.48 4.80
N LEU A 182 11.73 -5.77 4.68
CA LEU A 182 10.68 -6.77 4.49
C LEU A 182 9.84 -6.98 5.75
N ALA A 183 8.57 -7.34 5.56
CA ALA A 183 7.64 -7.67 6.65
C ALA A 183 6.89 -8.99 6.35
N ASN A 184 5.60 -8.93 5.97
CA ASN A 184 4.82 -10.15 5.76
C ASN A 184 5.37 -11.05 4.64
N MET A 185 6.17 -10.51 3.72
CA MET A 185 6.80 -11.31 2.67
C MET A 185 7.69 -12.42 3.25
N ILE A 186 8.43 -12.12 4.32
CA ILE A 186 9.22 -13.12 5.06
C ILE A 186 8.30 -14.15 5.72
N LEU A 187 7.29 -13.68 6.46
CA LEU A 187 6.38 -14.54 7.22
C LEU A 187 5.59 -15.46 6.31
N ASN A 188 5.08 -14.92 5.20
CA ASN A 188 4.30 -15.70 4.23
C ASN A 188 5.17 -16.75 3.51
N HIS A 189 6.44 -16.46 3.22
CA HIS A 189 7.37 -17.46 2.68
C HIS A 189 7.54 -18.65 3.62
N ILE A 190 7.66 -18.40 4.91
CA ILE A 190 7.80 -19.46 5.92
C ILE A 190 6.50 -20.27 6.04
N THR A 191 5.33 -19.62 6.11
CA THR A 191 4.04 -20.30 6.26
C THR A 191 3.64 -21.09 5.02
N GLN A 192 4.00 -20.64 3.81
CA GLN A 192 3.73 -21.34 2.56
C GLN A 192 4.39 -22.73 2.52
N LYS A 193 5.54 -22.94 3.19
CA LYS A 193 6.19 -24.26 3.28
C LYS A 193 5.36 -25.31 4.02
N ILE A 194 4.42 -24.85 4.85
CA ILE A 194 3.48 -25.72 5.57
C ILE A 194 2.05 -25.62 5.03
N GLY A 195 1.86 -25.02 3.83
CA GLY A 195 0.57 -24.92 3.15
C GLY A 195 -0.36 -23.84 3.68
N LEU A 196 0.13 -22.90 4.50
CA LEU A 196 -0.66 -21.77 5.00
C LEU A 196 -0.32 -20.49 4.23
N SER A 197 -1.34 -19.67 3.98
CA SER A 197 -1.16 -18.37 3.32
C SER A 197 -0.46 -17.34 4.23
N TYR A 198 -0.74 -17.38 5.54
CA TYR A 198 -0.14 -16.50 6.54
C TYR A 198 -0.33 -17.07 7.96
N ASP A 199 0.37 -16.51 8.95
CA ASP A 199 0.20 -16.82 10.37
C ASP A 199 -0.85 -15.92 11.01
N GLU A 200 -2.07 -16.44 11.14
CA GLU A 200 -3.21 -15.67 11.67
C GLU A 200 -2.95 -15.16 13.09
N ASN A 201 -2.98 -13.84 13.28
CA ASN A 201 -2.71 -13.16 14.56
C ASN A 201 -1.32 -13.45 15.17
N GLY A 202 -0.39 -14.03 14.40
CA GLY A 202 0.92 -14.44 14.90
C GLY A 202 0.87 -15.63 15.87
N LYS A 203 -0.13 -16.51 15.72
CA LYS A 203 -0.36 -17.65 16.63
C LYS A 203 0.77 -18.67 16.61
N LEU A 204 1.35 -18.93 15.43
CA LEU A 204 2.50 -19.84 15.31
C LEU A 204 3.77 -19.15 15.82
N ALA A 205 4.03 -17.93 15.39
CA ALA A 205 5.17 -17.15 15.83
C ALA A 205 5.22 -17.03 17.36
N ARG A 206 4.09 -16.82 18.03
CA ARG A 206 4.00 -16.71 19.50
C ARG A 206 4.47 -17.97 20.25
N LYS A 207 4.39 -19.14 19.64
CA LYS A 207 4.81 -20.41 20.25
C LYS A 207 6.30 -20.69 20.14
N GLY A 208 6.97 -19.98 19.24
CA GLY A 208 8.39 -20.16 18.97
C GLY A 208 9.30 -19.46 19.96
N SER A 209 10.59 -19.66 19.73
CA SER A 209 11.71 -19.04 20.44
C SER A 209 12.66 -18.39 19.44
N ILE A 210 13.48 -17.47 19.89
CA ILE A 210 14.47 -16.81 19.05
C ILE A 210 15.57 -17.79 18.64
N ASN A 211 15.82 -17.89 17.35
CA ASN A 211 17.03 -18.46 16.78
C ASN A 211 18.04 -17.31 16.58
N ASN A 212 19.08 -17.28 17.40
CA ASN A 212 20.04 -16.17 17.38
C ASN A 212 20.84 -16.08 16.08
N ASP A 213 21.19 -17.22 15.47
CA ASP A 213 21.94 -17.23 14.22
C ASP A 213 21.13 -16.66 13.07
N LEU A 214 19.84 -17.02 12.99
CA LEU A 214 18.90 -16.47 12.01
C LEU A 214 18.69 -14.96 12.23
N LEU A 215 18.46 -14.55 13.48
CA LEU A 215 18.23 -13.14 13.82
C LEU A 215 19.45 -12.28 13.44
N GLU A 216 20.64 -12.77 13.78
CA GLU A 216 21.88 -12.07 13.45
C GLU A 216 22.13 -12.05 11.93
N GLY A 217 21.87 -13.15 11.23
CA GLY A 217 21.97 -13.21 9.77
C GLY A 217 21.08 -12.20 9.08
N LEU A 218 19.81 -12.09 9.49
CA LEU A 218 18.86 -11.12 8.95
C LEU A 218 19.26 -9.67 9.29
N ASN A 219 19.68 -9.41 10.54
CA ASN A 219 20.05 -8.07 11.00
C ASN A 219 21.36 -7.55 10.37
N ARG A 220 22.25 -8.43 9.90
CA ARG A 220 23.51 -8.06 9.25
C ARG A 220 23.36 -7.63 7.79
N LEU A 221 22.22 -7.84 7.17
CA LEU A 221 22.00 -7.46 5.77
C LEU A 221 22.28 -5.96 5.55
N GLU A 222 23.09 -5.66 4.55
CA GLU A 222 23.56 -4.29 4.25
C GLU A 222 22.44 -3.29 4.00
N TYR A 223 21.30 -3.75 3.45
CA TYR A 223 20.13 -2.90 3.22
C TYR A 223 19.70 -2.12 4.48
N TYR A 224 19.74 -2.74 5.65
CA TYR A 224 19.29 -2.10 6.90
C TYR A 224 20.22 -0.96 7.36
N LYS A 225 21.45 -0.89 6.85
CA LYS A 225 22.44 0.16 7.14
C LYS A 225 22.33 1.34 6.18
N LEU A 226 21.62 1.20 5.06
CA LEU A 226 21.48 2.26 4.06
C LEU A 226 20.70 3.45 4.63
N PRO A 227 21.12 4.69 4.34
CA PRO A 227 20.32 5.87 4.64
C PRO A 227 19.08 5.95 3.76
N PHE A 228 18.11 6.79 4.13
CA PHE A 228 17.03 7.15 3.21
C PHE A 228 17.52 8.20 2.17
N PRO A 229 16.92 8.28 0.98
CA PRO A 229 15.82 7.42 0.48
C PRO A 229 16.32 6.02 0.13
N LYS A 230 15.55 5.00 0.47
CA LYS A 230 15.83 3.61 0.09
C LYS A 230 14.53 2.86 -0.17
N SER A 231 14.57 1.93 -1.10
CA SER A 231 13.47 1.04 -1.39
C SER A 231 13.95 -0.39 -1.61
N THR A 232 13.07 -1.37 -1.45
CA THR A 232 13.36 -2.79 -1.64
C THR A 232 12.19 -3.46 -2.35
N GLY A 233 12.43 -4.66 -2.89
CA GLY A 233 11.45 -5.40 -3.68
C GLY A 233 11.57 -6.89 -3.56
N TYR A 234 10.77 -7.59 -4.37
CA TYR A 234 10.71 -9.04 -4.41
C TYR A 234 12.04 -9.66 -4.82
N GLU A 235 12.76 -9.03 -5.75
CA GLU A 235 14.06 -9.51 -6.25
C GLU A 235 15.09 -9.58 -5.12
N TRP A 236 15.17 -8.52 -4.31
CA TRP A 236 16.07 -8.49 -3.15
C TRP A 236 15.68 -9.53 -2.10
N PHE A 237 14.39 -9.75 -1.89
CA PHE A 237 13.87 -10.80 -1.01
C PHE A 237 14.37 -12.17 -1.45
N ILE A 238 14.17 -12.53 -2.72
CA ILE A 238 14.58 -13.83 -3.27
C ILE A 238 16.10 -14.00 -3.22
N GLU A 239 16.85 -12.96 -3.58
CA GLU A 239 18.30 -13.03 -3.69
C GLU A 239 19.01 -13.06 -2.33
N LYS A 240 18.55 -12.27 -1.37
CA LYS A 240 19.31 -12.02 -0.12
C LYS A 240 18.67 -12.64 1.12
N VAL A 241 17.36 -12.74 1.20
CA VAL A 241 16.67 -13.12 2.44
C VAL A 241 16.24 -14.59 2.42
N VAL A 242 15.65 -15.04 1.32
CA VAL A 242 15.23 -16.45 1.15
C VAL A 242 16.38 -17.44 1.42
N PRO A 243 17.60 -17.25 0.89
CA PRO A 243 18.69 -18.17 1.17
C PRO A 243 19.05 -18.30 2.67
N ILE A 244 18.93 -17.20 3.43
CA ILE A 244 19.21 -17.23 4.88
C ILE A 244 18.13 -18.05 5.60
N ILE A 245 16.86 -17.81 5.27
CA ILE A 245 15.73 -18.52 5.89
C ILE A 245 15.76 -20.00 5.53
N ASP A 246 16.00 -20.32 4.26
CA ASP A 246 15.95 -21.69 3.75
C ASP A 246 17.13 -22.54 4.20
N ALA A 247 18.29 -21.95 4.48
CA ALA A 247 19.44 -22.61 5.05
C ALA A 247 19.32 -22.86 6.57
N THR A 248 18.39 -22.16 7.24
CA THR A 248 18.21 -22.31 8.70
C THR A 248 17.35 -23.53 9.01
N VAL A 249 17.94 -24.51 9.69
CA VAL A 249 17.23 -25.72 10.14
C VAL A 249 16.63 -25.45 11.52
N ASP A 250 15.31 -25.21 11.55
CA ASP A 250 14.56 -24.98 12.79
C ASP A 250 13.06 -25.26 12.57
N THR A 251 12.26 -25.20 13.65
CA THR A 251 10.81 -25.32 13.56
C THR A 251 10.18 -24.07 12.87
N THR A 252 9.04 -24.27 12.24
CA THR A 252 8.29 -23.15 11.62
C THR A 252 7.99 -22.05 12.65
N GLU A 253 7.63 -22.43 13.86
CA GLU A 253 7.34 -21.51 14.96
C GLU A 253 8.56 -20.66 15.31
N ASN A 254 9.75 -21.24 15.41
CA ASN A 254 10.98 -20.52 15.73
C ASN A 254 11.40 -19.59 14.57
N LEU A 255 11.28 -20.05 13.32
CA LEU A 255 11.56 -19.22 12.15
C LEU A 255 10.63 -18.00 12.11
N LEU A 256 9.32 -18.19 12.34
CA LEU A 256 8.33 -17.10 12.38
C LEU A 256 8.58 -16.16 13.56
N HIS A 257 8.83 -16.71 14.76
CA HIS A 257 9.12 -15.91 15.97
C HIS A 257 10.31 -15.00 15.74
N THR A 258 11.41 -15.57 15.25
CA THR A 258 12.66 -14.84 14.97
C THR A 258 12.45 -13.76 13.89
N SER A 259 11.71 -14.08 12.84
CA SER A 259 11.42 -13.12 11.78
C SER A 259 10.56 -11.96 12.27
N VAL A 260 9.55 -12.20 13.13
CA VAL A 260 8.76 -11.13 13.76
C VAL A 260 9.66 -10.26 14.65
N HIS A 261 10.59 -10.86 15.42
CA HIS A 261 11.57 -10.10 16.20
C HIS A 261 12.44 -9.21 15.32
N HIS A 262 12.99 -9.76 14.23
CA HIS A 262 13.78 -8.99 13.27
C HIS A 262 12.99 -7.79 12.72
N ILE A 263 11.76 -8.01 12.22
CA ILE A 263 10.91 -6.96 11.67
C ILE A 263 10.67 -5.85 12.71
N CYS A 264 10.28 -6.23 13.93
CA CYS A 264 10.02 -5.28 15.00
C CYS A 264 11.27 -4.52 15.44
N GLU A 265 12.46 -5.14 15.42
CA GLU A 265 13.75 -4.48 15.72
C GLU A 265 14.09 -3.43 14.68
N GLN A 266 13.99 -3.78 13.38
CA GLN A 266 14.27 -2.84 12.30
C GLN A 266 13.30 -1.65 12.32
N VAL A 267 12.02 -1.90 12.53
CA VAL A 267 11.02 -0.82 12.67
C VAL A 267 11.33 0.04 13.90
N ALA A 268 11.53 -0.56 15.06
CA ALA A 268 11.79 0.17 16.30
C ALA A 268 13.07 1.02 16.20
N LEU A 269 14.12 0.51 15.57
CA LEU A 269 15.37 1.24 15.35
C LEU A 269 15.12 2.50 14.51
N GLN A 270 14.41 2.36 13.38
CA GLN A 270 14.13 3.50 12.50
C GLN A 270 13.25 4.55 13.18
N ILE A 271 12.20 4.15 13.89
CA ILE A 271 11.30 5.07 14.57
C ILE A 271 12.00 5.80 15.71
N LYS A 272 12.72 5.09 16.59
CA LYS A 272 13.43 5.70 17.73
C LYS A 272 14.52 6.67 17.31
N THR A 273 15.25 6.38 16.24
CA THR A 273 16.32 7.27 15.76
C THR A 273 15.78 8.55 15.11
N LYS A 274 14.51 8.58 14.71
CA LYS A 274 13.85 9.74 14.08
C LYS A 274 12.90 10.47 15.04
N SER A 275 12.55 9.85 16.16
CA SER A 275 11.71 10.48 17.19
C SER A 275 12.50 11.57 17.91
N ILE A 276 12.03 12.81 17.77
CA ILE A 276 12.62 13.99 18.43
C ILE A 276 11.78 14.48 19.62
N LYS A 277 10.62 13.87 19.85
CA LYS A 277 9.71 14.20 20.96
C LYS A 277 9.88 13.21 22.10
N ASP A 278 9.60 13.64 23.31
CA ASP A 278 9.57 12.76 24.48
C ASP A 278 8.52 11.66 24.36
N GLN A 279 7.41 11.97 23.68
CA GLN A 279 6.40 11.01 23.29
C GLN A 279 5.97 11.24 21.86
N SER A 280 6.02 10.19 21.07
CA SER A 280 5.60 10.17 19.67
C SER A 280 4.50 9.14 19.46
N THR A 281 3.77 9.30 18.35
CA THR A 281 2.71 8.39 17.92
C THR A 281 3.08 7.71 16.61
N LEU A 282 2.85 6.39 16.54
CA LEU A 282 3.06 5.58 15.35
C LEU A 282 1.72 4.97 14.90
N PHE A 283 1.17 5.50 13.82
CA PHE A 283 -0.05 4.98 13.20
C PHE A 283 0.31 3.78 12.31
N VAL A 284 -0.23 2.59 12.63
CA VAL A 284 0.15 1.33 11.98
C VAL A 284 -0.98 0.78 11.14
N THR A 285 -0.70 0.51 9.87
CA THR A 285 -1.64 -0.07 8.90
C THR A 285 -0.99 -1.22 8.11
N GLY A 286 -1.70 -1.74 7.10
CA GLY A 286 -1.29 -2.94 6.37
C GLY A 286 -1.65 -4.22 7.11
N GLY A 287 -1.60 -5.37 6.41
CA GLY A 287 -2.01 -6.66 6.98
C GLY A 287 -1.26 -7.06 8.25
N GLY A 288 0.01 -6.63 8.39
CA GLY A 288 0.81 -6.88 9.60
C GLY A 288 0.26 -6.19 10.86
N ALA A 289 -0.51 -5.12 10.72
CA ALA A 289 -1.19 -4.48 11.85
C ALA A 289 -2.27 -5.37 12.51
N LEU A 290 -2.72 -6.40 11.79
CA LEU A 290 -3.65 -7.42 12.30
C LEU A 290 -2.93 -8.58 13.01
N ASN A 291 -1.60 -8.64 12.95
CA ASN A 291 -0.81 -9.63 13.67
C ASN A 291 -0.60 -9.17 15.12
N GLN A 292 -1.42 -9.69 16.02
CA GLN A 292 -1.42 -9.28 17.43
C GLN A 292 -0.06 -9.50 18.10
N PHE A 293 0.62 -10.62 17.85
CA PHE A 293 1.94 -10.89 18.43
C PHE A 293 2.97 -9.83 17.98
N MET A 294 2.97 -9.50 16.69
CA MET A 294 3.85 -8.46 16.14
C MET A 294 3.57 -7.09 16.78
N MET A 295 2.30 -6.72 16.95
CA MET A 295 1.93 -5.42 17.53
C MET A 295 2.32 -5.32 19.01
N GLU A 296 2.10 -6.36 19.80
CA GLU A 296 2.53 -6.42 21.19
C GLU A 296 4.05 -6.29 21.33
N LEU A 297 4.79 -7.04 20.51
CA LEU A 297 6.25 -7.00 20.50
C LEU A 297 6.78 -5.63 20.05
N LEU A 298 6.20 -5.06 18.98
CA LEU A 298 6.60 -3.74 18.50
C LEU A 298 6.33 -2.66 19.56
N GLN A 299 5.16 -2.69 20.23
CA GLN A 299 4.86 -1.77 21.32
C GLN A 299 5.87 -1.91 22.47
N SER A 300 6.23 -3.14 22.84
CA SER A 300 7.22 -3.37 23.90
C SER A 300 8.60 -2.81 23.55
N LYS A 301 9.02 -2.94 22.29
CA LYS A 301 10.28 -2.39 21.80
C LYS A 301 10.28 -0.86 21.69
N LEU A 302 9.12 -0.25 21.48
CA LEU A 302 8.97 1.21 21.31
C LEU A 302 8.71 1.97 22.62
N ALA A 303 8.14 1.29 23.62
CA ALA A 303 7.85 1.90 24.92
C ALA A 303 9.14 2.41 25.63
N PRO A 304 9.04 3.46 26.47
CA PRO A 304 7.85 4.28 26.72
C PRO A 304 7.69 5.48 25.76
N THR A 305 8.63 5.66 24.80
CA THR A 305 8.75 6.90 24.02
C THR A 305 7.81 6.98 22.80
N VAL A 306 7.30 5.84 22.34
CA VAL A 306 6.40 5.80 21.17
C VAL A 306 5.19 4.93 21.48
N SER A 307 4.01 5.45 21.19
CA SER A 307 2.73 4.74 21.34
C SER A 307 2.20 4.31 19.99
N LEU A 308 1.78 3.04 19.87
CA LEU A 308 1.11 2.54 18.66
C LEU A 308 -0.35 3.00 18.63
N VAL A 309 -0.79 3.40 17.44
CA VAL A 309 -2.20 3.65 17.13
C VAL A 309 -2.59 2.70 16.00
N ILE A 310 -3.40 1.69 16.31
CA ILE A 310 -3.90 0.71 15.36
C ILE A 310 -5.36 1.08 15.06
N PRO A 311 -5.71 1.45 13.83
CA PRO A 311 -7.07 1.82 13.49
C PRO A 311 -7.99 0.59 13.39
N SER A 312 -9.26 0.82 13.05
CA SER A 312 -10.22 -0.25 12.82
C SER A 312 -9.76 -1.15 11.66
N LYS A 313 -10.14 -2.44 11.71
CA LYS A 313 -9.89 -3.41 10.64
C LYS A 313 -10.34 -2.88 9.28
N LYS A 314 -11.52 -2.26 9.20
CA LYS A 314 -12.06 -1.62 7.99
C LYS A 314 -11.07 -0.60 7.39
N LEU A 315 -10.47 0.26 8.23
CA LEU A 315 -9.50 1.24 7.74
C LEU A 315 -8.18 0.58 7.31
N ILE A 316 -7.73 -0.47 8.01
CA ILE A 316 -6.52 -1.22 7.62
C ILE A 316 -6.70 -1.84 6.23
N GLU A 317 -7.83 -2.49 5.98
CA GLU A 317 -8.10 -3.21 4.74
C GLU A 317 -8.34 -2.29 3.55
N TYR A 318 -9.00 -1.14 3.76
CA TYR A 318 -9.42 -0.26 2.67
C TYR A 318 -8.68 1.09 2.62
N LYS A 319 -7.58 1.24 3.35
CA LYS A 319 -6.80 2.49 3.38
C LYS A 319 -6.33 2.92 2.00
N GLU A 320 -5.84 2.00 1.19
CA GLU A 320 -5.33 2.34 -0.15
C GLU A 320 -6.48 2.82 -1.05
N ALA A 321 -7.61 2.11 -1.08
CA ALA A 321 -8.79 2.54 -1.84
C ALA A 321 -9.31 3.91 -1.38
N LEU A 322 -9.30 4.20 -0.07
CA LEU A 322 -9.62 5.51 0.49
C LEU A 322 -8.64 6.58 0.01
N ILE A 323 -7.34 6.28 -0.02
CA ILE A 323 -6.33 7.27 -0.46
C ILE A 323 -6.47 7.53 -1.96
N PHE A 324 -6.74 6.52 -2.79
CA PHE A 324 -7.03 6.76 -4.20
C PHE A 324 -8.35 7.53 -4.39
N ALA A 325 -9.35 7.34 -3.54
CA ALA A 325 -10.54 8.20 -3.53
C ALA A 325 -10.17 9.68 -3.26
N LEU A 326 -9.32 9.95 -2.26
CA LEU A 326 -8.80 11.29 -1.99
C LEU A 326 -8.03 11.86 -3.19
N MET A 327 -7.14 11.08 -3.79
CA MET A 327 -6.33 11.51 -4.95
C MET A 327 -7.21 11.92 -6.13
N GLY A 328 -8.32 11.22 -6.36
CA GLY A 328 -9.33 11.59 -7.36
C GLY A 328 -9.95 12.95 -7.09
N ILE A 329 -10.31 13.23 -5.83
CA ILE A 329 -10.85 14.54 -5.43
C ILE A 329 -9.80 15.63 -5.63
N LEU A 330 -8.60 15.44 -5.12
CA LEU A 330 -7.50 16.40 -5.26
C LEU A 330 -7.26 16.73 -6.74
N ARG A 331 -7.32 15.72 -7.62
CA ARG A 331 -7.23 15.93 -9.07
C ARG A 331 -8.38 16.78 -9.60
N MET A 332 -9.62 16.52 -9.16
CA MET A 332 -10.79 17.30 -9.58
C MET A 332 -10.76 18.76 -9.11
N GLU A 333 -10.22 18.99 -7.91
CA GLU A 333 -10.04 20.32 -7.34
C GLU A 333 -8.73 21.00 -7.80
N GLN A 334 -7.93 20.33 -8.66
CA GLN A 334 -6.62 20.78 -9.14
C GLN A 334 -5.60 21.02 -8.01
N GLU A 335 -5.76 20.29 -6.90
CA GLU A 335 -4.83 20.31 -5.78
C GLU A 335 -3.72 19.27 -5.99
N ILE A 336 -2.58 19.47 -5.30
CA ILE A 336 -1.45 18.55 -5.32
C ILE A 336 -1.88 17.20 -4.71
N ASN A 337 -1.61 16.11 -5.44
CA ASN A 337 -1.87 14.74 -4.98
C ASN A 337 -0.65 13.83 -5.09
N VAL A 338 0.48 14.31 -5.61
CA VAL A 338 1.76 13.60 -5.64
C VAL A 338 2.87 14.53 -5.14
N LEU A 339 3.67 14.04 -4.20
CA LEU A 339 4.71 14.79 -3.49
C LEU A 339 6.10 14.46 -4.05
N LYS A 340 6.81 15.43 -4.59
CA LYS A 340 8.19 15.28 -5.10
C LYS A 340 9.18 14.82 -4.02
N THR A 341 8.94 15.15 -2.77
CA THR A 341 9.80 14.75 -1.65
C THR A 341 9.73 13.25 -1.35
N VAL A 342 8.72 12.59 -1.91
CA VAL A 342 8.47 11.16 -1.77
C VAL A 342 8.90 10.40 -3.03
N THR A 343 8.53 10.93 -4.21
CA THR A 343 8.75 10.25 -5.49
C THR A 343 10.05 10.64 -6.19
N GLY A 344 10.70 11.73 -5.77
CA GLY A 344 11.88 12.25 -6.44
C GLY A 344 11.61 13.08 -7.70
N ALA A 345 10.35 13.34 -8.04
CA ALA A 345 9.99 14.17 -9.19
C ALA A 345 10.53 15.60 -9.06
N SER A 346 10.63 16.31 -10.20
CA SER A 346 11.14 17.69 -10.25
C SER A 346 10.25 18.70 -9.50
N LYS A 347 8.95 18.41 -9.37
CA LYS A 347 7.96 19.24 -8.65
C LYS A 347 6.79 18.40 -8.13
N ASP A 348 6.08 18.93 -7.14
CA ASP A 348 4.78 18.41 -6.73
C ASP A 348 3.78 18.52 -7.87
N SER A 349 2.85 17.58 -7.98
CA SER A 349 1.92 17.55 -9.11
C SER A 349 0.50 17.18 -8.73
N SER A 350 -0.45 17.60 -9.59
CA SER A 350 -1.83 17.14 -9.59
C SER A 350 -1.99 16.11 -10.70
N SER A 351 -1.78 14.86 -10.36
CA SER A 351 -1.75 13.72 -11.29
C SER A 351 -3.13 13.07 -11.45
N GLY A 352 -3.31 12.38 -12.57
CA GLY A 352 -4.54 11.70 -12.92
C GLY A 352 -5.20 12.26 -14.16
N VAL A 353 -5.87 11.40 -14.94
CA VAL A 353 -6.66 11.74 -16.12
C VAL A 353 -8.13 11.58 -15.79
N VAL A 354 -8.92 12.55 -16.21
CA VAL A 354 -10.39 12.57 -15.99
C VAL A 354 -11.10 12.08 -17.24
N TYR A 355 -11.92 11.06 -17.10
CA TYR A 355 -12.75 10.48 -18.15
C TYR A 355 -14.22 10.71 -17.85
N LEU A 356 -14.97 11.10 -18.88
CA LEU A 356 -16.40 11.32 -18.80
C LEU A 356 -17.14 10.13 -19.44
N PRO A 357 -18.27 9.70 -18.88
CA PRO A 357 -19.13 8.74 -19.56
C PRO A 357 -19.75 9.38 -20.80
N SER A 358 -19.95 8.59 -21.87
CA SER A 358 -20.63 9.03 -23.10
C SER A 358 -22.13 8.93 -22.95
#